data_eff1bd42810f282134a3fadd47f9db0e
#
_entry.id   eff1bd42810f282134a3fadd47f9db0e
#
_cell.length_a   1.000
_cell.length_b   1.000
_cell.length_c   1.000
_cell.angle_alpha   90.00
_cell.angle_beta   90.00
_cell.angle_gamma   90.00
#
_symmetry.space_group_name_H-M   'P 1'
#
loop_
_entity.id
_entity.type
_entity.pdbx_description
1 polymer ?
#
loop_
_entity_poly.entity_id
_entity_poly.type
_entity_poly.pdbx_seq_one_letter_code
_entity_poly.pdbx_strand_id
1 'polypeptide(L)'
;MKKTKQWIRAAIALAVACGAGTASAQVKIGVTLSTTGPAASLGMPEKNTIALLPQTIAGKSVQYIVLDDATDTSKAVQNTHKLIDEDHVDAIIGSTATPNSLAMLDVVSAAKTPMISLAASAEIIAPMDAKRQWAFKTPQNDSLMADALAGYMEKHGVKTVGFIGFSDAYGESWYNVFNAAAAAHHLKVVANERYNRTDASVTGQVLKTMSANPDVVLIAGAGTPSALPARTLKERGYKGTIYQTHGVANNDFLRVCGKDCEGELLPAGPILVADQLPDSNPVKQSSEAYKSAYEKAYGVGSVSTFGGHAWDAGEMLQRAIPEALKKGQPGTEAFRVALRDALANIKELPLARGIMNTTATDHNGLDNRARVIVEIVDGKWKLQNE
;
A
#
# COMPACT_ATOMS: atom_id res chain seq x y z
N MET A 1 -42.61 4.54 60.74
CA MET A 1 -41.50 3.73 60.24
C MET A 1 -41.69 3.12 58.82
N LYS A 2 -42.91 2.94 58.27
CA LYS A 2 -43.12 2.35 56.93
C LYS A 2 -42.91 3.34 55.78
N LYS A 3 -43.12 4.66 55.98
CA LYS A 3 -42.95 5.69 54.90
C LYS A 3 -41.50 6.03 54.59
N THR A 4 -40.58 5.95 55.52
CA THR A 4 -39.15 6.25 55.34
C THR A 4 -38.43 5.17 54.50
N LYS A 5 -38.87 3.91 54.55
CA LYS A 5 -38.27 2.80 53.77
C LYS A 5 -38.64 2.87 52.28
N GLN A 6 -39.74 3.50 51.90
CA GLN A 6 -40.14 3.68 50.50
C GLN A 6 -39.31 4.77 49.78
N TRP A 7 -38.96 5.83 50.47
CA TRP A 7 -38.14 6.92 49.92
C TRP A 7 -36.68 6.51 49.66
N ILE A 8 -36.11 5.65 50.51
CA ILE A 8 -34.77 5.10 50.37
C ILE A 8 -34.70 4.13 49.18
N ARG A 9 -35.72 3.36 48.89
CA ARG A 9 -35.77 2.45 47.72
C ARG A 9 -35.96 3.20 46.42
N ALA A 10 -36.66 4.32 46.38
CA ALA A 10 -36.81 5.18 45.21
C ALA A 10 -35.51 5.94 44.89
N ALA A 11 -34.77 6.38 45.90
CA ALA A 11 -33.49 7.06 45.71
C ALA A 11 -32.37 6.13 45.20
N ILE A 12 -32.37 4.83 45.62
CA ILE A 12 -31.42 3.83 45.12
C ILE A 12 -31.74 3.41 43.69
N ALA A 13 -33.02 3.31 43.31
CA ALA A 13 -33.43 3.01 41.93
C ALA A 13 -33.07 4.15 40.94
N LEU A 14 -33.10 5.41 41.36
CA LEU A 14 -32.73 6.55 40.55
C LEU A 14 -31.19 6.71 40.38
N ALA A 15 -30.41 6.30 41.38
CA ALA A 15 -28.95 6.34 41.34
C ALA A 15 -28.35 5.25 40.39
N VAL A 16 -29.03 4.13 40.18
CA VAL A 16 -28.62 3.06 39.26
C VAL A 16 -28.94 3.42 37.81
N ALA A 17 -29.97 4.24 37.56
CA ALA A 17 -30.33 4.70 36.21
C ALA A 17 -29.39 5.77 35.62
N CYS A 18 -28.65 6.53 36.45
CA CYS A 18 -27.69 7.53 36.02
C CYS A 18 -26.28 7.00 35.69
N GLY A 19 -26.02 5.69 35.91
CA GLY A 19 -24.73 5.06 35.70
C GLY A 19 -24.56 4.35 34.34
N ALA A 20 -25.60 4.34 33.51
CA ALA A 20 -25.45 3.90 32.11
C ALA A 20 -24.76 5.01 31.31
N GLY A 21 -23.47 5.24 31.58
CA GLY A 21 -22.59 5.97 30.67
C GLY A 21 -22.79 5.36 29.30
N THR A 22 -23.22 6.15 28.32
CA THR A 22 -23.26 5.74 26.93
C THR A 22 -21.85 5.28 26.59
N ALA A 23 -21.58 3.97 26.60
CA ALA A 23 -20.36 3.44 26.01
C ALA A 23 -20.37 3.94 24.58
N SER A 24 -19.64 5.03 24.31
CA SER A 24 -19.51 5.56 22.98
C SER A 24 -18.88 4.44 22.16
N ALA A 25 -19.64 3.88 21.21
CA ALA A 25 -19.15 2.81 20.37
C ALA A 25 -17.83 3.24 19.71
N GLN A 26 -16.79 2.49 19.99
CA GLN A 26 -15.43 2.71 19.48
C GLN A 26 -15.36 2.20 18.03
N VAL A 27 -14.71 2.95 17.14
CA VAL A 27 -14.35 2.44 15.83
C VAL A 27 -13.15 1.51 15.96
N LYS A 28 -13.25 0.30 15.47
CA LYS A 28 -12.15 -0.67 15.47
C LYS A 28 -11.63 -0.89 14.07
N ILE A 29 -10.36 -0.70 13.87
CA ILE A 29 -9.65 -0.92 12.60
C ILE A 29 -8.71 -2.10 12.78
N GLY A 30 -8.98 -3.19 12.08
CA GLY A 30 -8.06 -4.31 11.97
C GLY A 30 -6.91 -3.94 11.04
N VAL A 31 -5.71 -4.42 11.34
CA VAL A 31 -4.53 -4.18 10.53
C VAL A 31 -3.76 -5.49 10.39
N THR A 32 -3.57 -5.99 9.17
CA THR A 32 -2.71 -7.14 8.90
C THR A 32 -1.62 -6.74 7.94
N LEU A 33 -0.36 -6.91 8.37
CA LEU A 33 0.84 -6.40 7.66
C LEU A 33 1.93 -7.47 7.65
N SER A 34 2.77 -7.46 6.62
CA SER A 34 3.96 -8.31 6.55
C SER A 34 5.12 -7.69 7.34
N THR A 35 5.04 -7.68 8.68
CA THR A 35 6.10 -7.11 9.54
C THR A 35 7.29 -8.04 9.73
N THR A 36 7.13 -9.31 9.36
CA THR A 36 8.20 -10.31 9.23
C THR A 36 8.15 -10.99 7.86
N GLY A 37 9.10 -11.87 7.57
CA GLY A 37 9.19 -12.55 6.27
C GLY A 37 9.79 -11.68 5.16
N PRO A 38 9.69 -12.13 3.88
CA PRO A 38 10.36 -11.48 2.75
C PRO A 38 9.91 -10.04 2.47
N ALA A 39 8.71 -9.62 2.90
CA ALA A 39 8.22 -8.27 2.73
C ALA A 39 8.38 -7.39 3.99
N ALA A 40 9.18 -7.80 4.98
CA ALA A 40 9.34 -7.06 6.24
C ALA A 40 9.83 -5.62 6.05
N SER A 41 10.69 -5.37 5.05
CA SER A 41 11.16 -4.02 4.73
C SER A 41 10.06 -3.07 4.23
N LEU A 42 8.91 -3.61 3.84
CA LEU A 42 7.71 -2.88 3.47
C LEU A 42 6.76 -2.73 4.69
N GLY A 43 6.47 -3.85 5.35
CA GLY A 43 5.49 -3.91 6.44
C GLY A 43 5.92 -3.18 7.71
N MET A 44 7.22 -3.08 7.98
CA MET A 44 7.70 -2.36 9.17
C MET A 44 7.43 -0.85 9.11
N PRO A 45 7.74 -0.11 8.02
CA PRO A 45 7.33 1.28 7.89
C PRO A 45 5.81 1.48 7.92
N GLU A 46 5.03 0.55 7.36
CA GLU A 46 3.57 0.58 7.44
C GLU A 46 3.10 0.50 8.89
N LYS A 47 3.61 -0.48 9.67
CA LYS A 47 3.31 -0.63 11.10
C LYS A 47 3.68 0.61 11.90
N ASN A 48 4.86 1.17 11.65
CA ASN A 48 5.32 2.39 12.29
C ASN A 48 4.35 3.55 12.03
N THR A 49 3.85 3.66 10.81
CA THR A 49 2.87 4.70 10.43
C THR A 49 1.52 4.49 11.07
N ILE A 50 1.03 3.24 11.21
CA ILE A 50 -0.22 2.97 11.94
C ILE A 50 -0.16 3.55 13.37
N ALA A 51 0.99 3.50 14.04
CA ALA A 51 1.16 4.07 15.36
C ALA A 51 1.08 5.61 15.41
N LEU A 52 1.19 6.29 14.26
CA LEU A 52 1.06 7.75 14.14
C LEU A 52 -0.36 8.20 13.78
N LEU A 53 -1.26 7.27 13.42
CA LEU A 53 -2.61 7.61 13.01
C LEU A 53 -3.45 8.13 14.19
N PRO A 54 -4.44 9.00 13.94
CA PRO A 54 -5.27 9.56 14.99
C PRO A 54 -6.04 8.47 15.77
N GLN A 55 -6.02 8.58 17.10
CA GLN A 55 -6.81 7.72 18.00
C GLN A 55 -8.21 8.27 18.26
N THR A 56 -8.58 9.36 17.60
CA THR A 56 -9.92 9.95 17.65
C THR A 56 -10.27 10.53 16.29
N ILE A 57 -11.42 10.13 15.74
CA ILE A 57 -11.96 10.66 14.48
C ILE A 57 -13.43 11.05 14.72
N ALA A 58 -13.79 12.27 14.38
CA ALA A 58 -15.16 12.80 14.56
C ALA A 58 -15.72 12.59 16.00
N GLY A 59 -14.85 12.75 17.02
CA GLY A 59 -15.23 12.58 18.42
C GLY A 59 -15.40 11.12 18.88
N LYS A 60 -15.14 10.14 18.02
CA LYS A 60 -15.13 8.71 18.36
C LYS A 60 -13.71 8.23 18.56
N SER A 61 -13.47 7.44 19.61
CA SER A 61 -12.19 6.75 19.77
C SER A 61 -11.99 5.73 18.65
N VAL A 62 -10.75 5.59 18.19
CA VAL A 62 -10.35 4.63 17.17
C VAL A 62 -9.29 3.71 17.76
N GLN A 63 -9.49 2.42 17.61
CA GLN A 63 -8.52 1.38 18.03
C GLN A 63 -7.96 0.70 16.78
N TYR A 64 -6.64 0.60 16.70
CA TYR A 64 -5.94 -0.17 15.67
C TYR A 64 -5.44 -1.48 16.26
N ILE A 65 -5.85 -2.63 15.69
CA ILE A 65 -5.46 -3.98 16.12
C ILE A 65 -4.53 -4.54 15.07
N VAL A 66 -3.22 -4.60 15.37
CA VAL A 66 -2.18 -4.94 14.40
C VAL A 66 -1.73 -6.39 14.55
N LEU A 67 -1.80 -7.15 13.45
CA LEU A 67 -1.36 -8.54 13.34
C LEU A 67 -0.31 -8.67 12.24
N ASP A 68 0.67 -9.56 12.45
CA ASP A 68 1.69 -9.91 11.46
C ASP A 68 1.23 -11.09 10.61
N ASP A 69 1.24 -10.93 9.27
CA ASP A 69 0.97 -12.03 8.36
C ASP A 69 2.23 -12.72 7.83
N ALA A 70 3.41 -12.26 8.22
CA ALA A 70 4.71 -12.82 7.87
C ALA A 70 4.93 -13.03 6.33
N THR A 71 4.24 -12.27 5.50
CA THR A 71 4.22 -12.43 4.03
C THR A 71 3.60 -13.79 3.60
N ASP A 72 2.78 -14.39 4.45
CA ASP A 72 2.11 -15.67 4.23
C ASP A 72 0.61 -15.47 3.98
N THR A 73 0.11 -16.00 2.85
CA THR A 73 -1.30 -15.84 2.44
C THR A 73 -2.27 -16.50 3.39
N SER A 74 -1.91 -17.67 3.94
CA SER A 74 -2.76 -18.40 4.89
C SER A 74 -2.87 -17.65 6.20
N LYS A 75 -1.76 -17.06 6.68
CA LYS A 75 -1.76 -16.18 7.86
C LYS A 75 -2.57 -14.91 7.63
N ALA A 76 -2.46 -14.29 6.46
CA ALA A 76 -3.27 -13.11 6.14
C ALA A 76 -4.78 -13.42 6.21
N VAL A 77 -5.21 -14.57 5.69
CA VAL A 77 -6.59 -15.05 5.79
C VAL A 77 -6.98 -15.32 7.26
N GLN A 78 -6.14 -16.02 8.03
CA GLN A 78 -6.40 -16.29 9.46
C GLN A 78 -6.51 -14.99 10.26
N ASN A 79 -5.60 -14.04 10.04
CA ASN A 79 -5.65 -12.74 10.67
C ASN A 79 -6.95 -11.99 10.32
N THR A 80 -7.38 -12.07 9.05
CA THR A 80 -8.62 -11.43 8.60
C THR A 80 -9.83 -12.01 9.33
N HIS A 81 -9.93 -13.34 9.44
CA HIS A 81 -10.97 -13.99 10.22
C HIS A 81 -10.93 -13.57 11.70
N LYS A 82 -9.75 -13.59 12.31
CA LYS A 82 -9.62 -13.18 13.72
C LYS A 82 -10.09 -11.74 13.92
N LEU A 83 -9.66 -10.81 13.09
CA LEU A 83 -10.04 -9.40 13.18
C LEU A 83 -11.55 -9.20 13.00
N ILE A 84 -12.20 -9.94 12.10
CA ILE A 84 -13.64 -9.83 11.82
C ILE A 84 -14.47 -10.56 12.86
N ASP A 85 -14.17 -11.86 13.11
CA ASP A 85 -15.04 -12.76 13.84
C ASP A 85 -14.86 -12.64 15.36
N GLU A 86 -13.62 -12.35 15.84
CA GLU A 86 -13.30 -12.25 17.26
C GLU A 86 -13.19 -10.79 17.72
N ASP A 87 -12.47 -9.94 16.98
CA ASP A 87 -12.21 -8.55 17.36
C ASP A 87 -13.35 -7.60 16.91
N HIS A 88 -14.21 -8.04 15.97
CA HIS A 88 -15.37 -7.30 15.44
C HIS A 88 -15.00 -5.93 14.90
N VAL A 89 -14.03 -5.89 13.97
CA VAL A 89 -13.54 -4.65 13.35
C VAL A 89 -14.53 -4.06 12.34
N ASP A 90 -14.50 -2.74 12.20
CA ASP A 90 -15.32 -1.98 11.25
C ASP A 90 -14.69 -1.86 9.87
N ALA A 91 -13.37 -1.92 9.79
CA ALA A 91 -12.60 -1.92 8.55
C ALA A 91 -11.26 -2.62 8.74
N ILE A 92 -10.59 -2.97 7.65
CA ILE A 92 -9.25 -3.56 7.66
C ILE A 92 -8.30 -2.70 6.83
N ILE A 93 -7.09 -2.45 7.33
CA ILE A 93 -5.94 -1.93 6.59
C ILE A 93 -4.98 -3.10 6.32
N GLY A 94 -4.56 -3.27 5.07
CA GLY A 94 -3.64 -4.32 4.66
C GLY A 94 -4.21 -5.23 3.56
N SER A 95 -3.47 -6.20 3.12
CA SER A 95 -2.13 -6.57 3.52
C SER A 95 -1.08 -5.76 2.73
N THR A 96 0.19 -5.91 3.14
CA THR A 96 1.37 -5.31 2.47
C THR A 96 1.61 -5.91 1.08
N ALA A 97 1.38 -7.21 0.91
CA ALA A 97 1.73 -7.96 -0.29
C ALA A 97 0.50 -8.28 -1.16
N THR A 98 0.66 -8.22 -2.48
CA THR A 98 -0.42 -8.53 -3.44
C THR A 98 -1.04 -9.90 -3.23
N PRO A 99 -0.28 -11.02 -3.11
CA PRO A 99 -0.88 -12.33 -2.89
C PRO A 99 -1.75 -12.38 -1.62
N ASN A 100 -1.29 -11.75 -0.55
CA ASN A 100 -1.98 -11.70 0.73
C ASN A 100 -3.29 -10.91 0.61
N SER A 101 -3.26 -9.72 0.00
CA SER A 101 -4.45 -8.89 -0.20
C SER A 101 -5.50 -9.58 -1.08
N LEU A 102 -5.08 -10.28 -2.14
CA LEU A 102 -5.99 -11.07 -2.99
C LEU A 102 -6.65 -12.22 -2.22
N ALA A 103 -5.90 -12.91 -1.36
CA ALA A 103 -6.42 -14.01 -0.56
C ALA A 103 -7.47 -13.55 0.49
N MET A 104 -7.43 -12.30 0.92
CA MET A 104 -8.37 -11.73 1.90
C MET A 104 -9.73 -11.36 1.29
N LEU A 105 -9.84 -11.19 -0.03
CA LEU A 105 -11.03 -10.63 -0.70
C LEU A 105 -12.33 -11.38 -0.38
N ASP A 106 -12.29 -12.71 -0.38
CA ASP A 106 -13.47 -13.52 -0.10
C ASP A 106 -13.98 -13.31 1.33
N VAL A 107 -13.07 -13.24 2.29
CA VAL A 107 -13.40 -13.09 3.72
C VAL A 107 -14.02 -11.71 3.97
N VAL A 108 -13.39 -10.63 3.50
CA VAL A 108 -13.88 -9.26 3.73
C VAL A 108 -15.20 -9.02 3.02
N SER A 109 -15.40 -9.60 1.83
CA SER A 109 -16.66 -9.50 1.09
C SER A 109 -17.80 -10.24 1.77
N ALA A 110 -17.57 -11.49 2.20
CA ALA A 110 -18.57 -12.28 2.91
C ALA A 110 -19.03 -11.60 4.22
N ALA A 111 -18.09 -10.99 4.93
CA ALA A 111 -18.34 -10.27 6.18
C ALA A 111 -18.83 -8.83 5.99
N LYS A 112 -18.92 -8.35 4.75
CA LYS A 112 -19.26 -6.96 4.44
C LYS A 112 -18.41 -5.96 5.25
N THR A 113 -17.11 -6.18 5.28
CA THR A 113 -16.13 -5.35 6.00
C THR A 113 -15.21 -4.69 4.97
N PRO A 114 -15.16 -3.35 4.86
CA PRO A 114 -14.30 -2.69 3.89
C PRO A 114 -12.82 -2.91 4.22
N MET A 115 -12.01 -3.17 3.19
CA MET A 115 -10.57 -3.35 3.26
C MET A 115 -9.86 -2.26 2.46
N ILE A 116 -8.82 -1.65 3.03
CA ILE A 116 -7.90 -0.75 2.33
C ILE A 116 -6.55 -1.46 2.22
N SER A 117 -6.29 -2.04 1.05
CA SER A 117 -5.04 -2.75 0.77
C SER A 117 -3.86 -1.79 0.62
N LEU A 118 -2.69 -2.19 1.10
CA LEU A 118 -1.42 -1.49 0.93
C LEU A 118 -0.56 -2.12 -0.18
N ALA A 119 -1.14 -3.01 -0.99
CA ALA A 119 -0.50 -3.69 -2.11
C ALA A 119 -0.88 -3.07 -3.48
N ALA A 120 0.00 -3.24 -4.46
CA ALA A 120 -0.02 -2.45 -5.70
C ALA A 120 -0.92 -2.98 -6.82
N SER A 121 -1.14 -4.30 -6.93
CA SER A 121 -1.86 -4.86 -8.07
C SER A 121 -3.27 -4.29 -8.23
N ALA A 122 -3.60 -3.91 -9.45
CA ALA A 122 -4.95 -3.48 -9.81
C ALA A 122 -5.99 -4.61 -9.65
N GLU A 123 -5.57 -5.87 -9.70
CA GLU A 123 -6.46 -7.04 -9.56
C GLU A 123 -7.16 -7.11 -8.20
N ILE A 124 -6.65 -6.40 -7.19
CA ILE A 124 -7.27 -6.30 -5.87
C ILE A 124 -8.62 -5.57 -5.95
N ILE A 125 -8.75 -4.60 -6.85
CA ILE A 125 -9.92 -3.73 -6.98
C ILE A 125 -10.62 -3.82 -8.34
N ALA A 126 -10.03 -4.46 -9.33
CA ALA A 126 -10.51 -4.53 -10.70
C ALA A 126 -10.35 -5.93 -11.32
N PRO A 127 -11.23 -6.33 -12.28
CA PRO A 127 -12.47 -5.63 -12.62
C PRO A 127 -13.44 -5.61 -11.45
N MET A 128 -14.27 -4.52 -11.34
CA MET A 128 -15.24 -4.39 -10.25
C MET A 128 -16.24 -5.54 -10.28
N ASP A 129 -16.42 -6.18 -9.14
CA ASP A 129 -17.35 -7.29 -8.90
C ASP A 129 -17.91 -7.27 -7.47
N ALA A 130 -18.72 -8.28 -7.12
CA ALA A 130 -19.32 -8.40 -5.80
C ALA A 130 -18.30 -8.50 -4.64
N LYS A 131 -17.08 -8.99 -4.90
CA LYS A 131 -16.03 -9.08 -3.90
C LYS A 131 -15.27 -7.76 -3.80
N ARG A 132 -14.84 -7.22 -4.94
CA ARG A 132 -13.98 -6.03 -5.02
C ARG A 132 -14.68 -4.74 -4.63
N GLN A 133 -16.02 -4.72 -4.60
CA GLN A 133 -16.74 -3.59 -4.02
C GLN A 133 -16.41 -3.30 -2.55
N TRP A 134 -15.79 -4.28 -1.84
CA TRP A 134 -15.36 -4.14 -0.45
C TRP A 134 -13.86 -3.84 -0.31
N ALA A 135 -13.13 -3.82 -1.41
CA ALA A 135 -11.70 -3.59 -1.44
C ALA A 135 -11.37 -2.22 -2.04
N PHE A 136 -10.53 -1.48 -1.35
CA PHE A 136 -9.89 -0.24 -1.76
C PHE A 136 -8.37 -0.44 -1.69
N LYS A 137 -7.60 0.47 -2.27
CA LYS A 137 -6.14 0.43 -2.12
C LYS A 137 -5.53 1.82 -2.18
N THR A 138 -4.43 1.99 -1.49
CA THR A 138 -3.68 3.24 -1.49
C THR A 138 -2.50 3.27 -2.45
N PRO A 139 -1.73 2.20 -2.73
CA PRO A 139 -0.68 2.25 -3.74
C PRO A 139 -1.23 2.59 -5.13
N GLN A 140 -0.42 3.25 -5.93
CA GLN A 140 -0.71 3.45 -7.35
C GLN A 140 -0.98 2.10 -8.03
N ASN A 141 -1.83 2.10 -9.03
CA ASN A 141 -1.99 0.92 -9.87
C ASN A 141 -0.68 0.62 -10.61
N ASP A 142 -0.31 -0.64 -10.64
CA ASP A 142 0.85 -1.11 -11.39
C ASP A 142 0.79 -0.74 -12.88
N SER A 143 -0.42 -0.67 -13.47
CA SER A 143 -0.62 -0.17 -14.83
C SER A 143 -0.21 1.31 -15.01
N LEU A 144 -0.54 2.19 -14.05
CA LEU A 144 -0.13 3.60 -14.07
C LEU A 144 1.41 3.74 -14.01
N MET A 145 2.04 2.91 -13.19
CA MET A 145 3.49 2.91 -13.01
C MET A 145 4.22 2.27 -14.21
N ALA A 146 3.65 1.22 -14.79
CA ALA A 146 4.20 0.56 -15.97
C ALA A 146 4.15 1.46 -17.20
N ASP A 147 3.05 2.21 -17.40
CA ASP A 147 2.91 3.19 -18.47
C ASP A 147 3.96 4.31 -18.36
N ALA A 148 4.13 4.87 -17.15
CA ALA A 148 5.16 5.88 -16.91
C ALA A 148 6.57 5.38 -17.25
N LEU A 149 6.86 4.14 -16.83
CA LEU A 149 8.18 3.55 -17.05
C LEU A 149 8.43 3.24 -18.51
N ALA A 150 7.44 2.67 -19.22
CA ALA A 150 7.54 2.38 -20.64
C ALA A 150 7.69 3.67 -21.47
N GLY A 151 6.93 4.72 -21.15
CA GLY A 151 7.06 6.03 -21.78
C GLY A 151 8.43 6.67 -21.55
N TYR A 152 8.98 6.55 -20.34
CA TYR A 152 10.33 7.01 -20.03
C TYR A 152 11.38 6.24 -20.84
N MET A 153 11.28 4.92 -20.91
CA MET A 153 12.17 4.07 -21.72
C MET A 153 12.12 4.44 -23.21
N GLU A 154 10.91 4.65 -23.77
CA GLU A 154 10.73 5.07 -25.17
C GLU A 154 11.43 6.40 -25.46
N LYS A 155 11.24 7.43 -24.63
CA LYS A 155 11.90 8.74 -24.74
C LYS A 155 13.43 8.64 -24.72
N HIS A 156 13.98 7.61 -24.04
CA HIS A 156 15.42 7.37 -23.95
C HIS A 156 15.93 6.35 -24.99
N GLY A 157 15.12 6.05 -26.01
CA GLY A 157 15.55 5.26 -27.18
C GLY A 157 15.61 3.75 -26.96
N VAL A 158 15.12 3.23 -25.82
CA VAL A 158 15.02 1.79 -25.54
C VAL A 158 14.11 1.11 -26.57
N LYS A 159 14.47 -0.11 -27.02
CA LYS A 159 13.68 -0.93 -27.94
C LYS A 159 13.36 -2.28 -27.38
N THR A 160 14.26 -2.86 -26.59
CA THR A 160 14.13 -4.22 -26.07
C THR A 160 14.31 -4.27 -24.56
N VAL A 161 13.45 -5.03 -23.90
CA VAL A 161 13.43 -5.15 -22.43
C VAL A 161 13.51 -6.63 -22.04
N GLY A 162 14.46 -6.97 -21.16
CA GLY A 162 14.45 -8.22 -20.44
C GLY A 162 13.61 -8.06 -19.16
N PHE A 163 12.73 -9.00 -18.87
CA PHE A 163 11.88 -8.97 -17.67
C PHE A 163 12.31 -10.08 -16.70
N ILE A 164 12.53 -9.72 -15.43
CA ILE A 164 12.76 -10.67 -14.35
C ILE A 164 11.81 -10.30 -13.21
N GLY A 165 10.79 -11.13 -12.94
CA GLY A 165 9.75 -10.84 -11.94
C GLY A 165 9.60 -11.90 -10.87
N PHE A 166 8.93 -11.57 -9.77
CA PHE A 166 8.50 -12.59 -8.81
C PHE A 166 7.59 -13.62 -9.47
N SER A 167 7.66 -14.88 -8.99
CA SER A 167 6.79 -15.98 -9.39
C SER A 167 5.46 -16.00 -8.64
N ASP A 168 4.95 -14.85 -8.24
CA ASP A 168 3.69 -14.69 -7.52
C ASP A 168 2.77 -13.67 -8.22
N ALA A 169 1.59 -13.44 -7.65
CA ALA A 169 0.60 -12.54 -8.24
C ALA A 169 1.10 -11.10 -8.48
N TYR A 170 2.09 -10.61 -7.71
CA TYR A 170 2.70 -9.32 -7.95
C TYR A 170 3.53 -9.31 -9.24
N GLY A 171 4.41 -10.30 -9.40
CA GLY A 171 5.26 -10.40 -10.60
C GLY A 171 4.45 -10.67 -11.86
N GLU A 172 3.37 -11.48 -11.77
CA GLU A 172 2.48 -11.73 -12.90
C GLU A 172 1.67 -10.48 -13.27
N SER A 173 1.12 -9.76 -12.30
CA SER A 173 0.43 -8.48 -12.52
C SER A 173 1.35 -7.49 -13.26
N TRP A 174 2.58 -7.32 -12.75
CA TRP A 174 3.56 -6.45 -13.40
C TRP A 174 3.92 -6.88 -14.82
N TYR A 175 4.12 -8.18 -15.05
CA TYR A 175 4.39 -8.69 -16.40
C TYR A 175 3.27 -8.34 -17.37
N ASN A 176 2.03 -8.59 -16.97
CA ASN A 176 0.86 -8.36 -17.81
C ASN A 176 0.70 -6.87 -18.17
N VAL A 177 0.76 -5.99 -17.17
CA VAL A 177 0.56 -4.55 -17.40
C VAL A 177 1.77 -3.92 -18.11
N PHE A 178 3.00 -4.36 -17.79
CA PHE A 178 4.19 -3.85 -18.47
C PHE A 178 4.28 -4.31 -19.93
N ASN A 179 3.93 -5.56 -20.22
CA ASN A 179 3.91 -6.06 -21.60
C ASN A 179 2.91 -5.30 -22.47
N ALA A 180 1.75 -4.94 -21.91
CA ALA A 180 0.76 -4.09 -22.60
C ALA A 180 1.28 -2.67 -22.79
N ALA A 181 1.86 -2.04 -21.77
CA ALA A 181 2.46 -0.71 -21.84
C ALA A 181 3.64 -0.69 -22.82
N ALA A 182 4.52 -1.69 -22.77
CA ALA A 182 5.66 -1.83 -23.68
C ALA A 182 5.19 -1.83 -25.15
N ALA A 183 4.15 -2.60 -25.47
CA ALA A 183 3.60 -2.62 -26.83
C ALA A 183 3.04 -1.24 -27.26
N ALA A 184 2.37 -0.52 -26.35
CA ALA A 184 1.85 0.82 -26.61
C ALA A 184 2.96 1.87 -26.83
N HIS A 185 4.13 1.68 -26.20
CA HIS A 185 5.31 2.52 -26.28
C HIS A 185 6.41 1.98 -27.23
N HIS A 186 6.04 1.08 -28.15
CA HIS A 186 6.95 0.53 -29.19
C HIS A 186 8.18 -0.22 -28.63
N LEU A 187 8.08 -0.75 -27.41
CA LEU A 187 9.09 -1.59 -26.79
C LEU A 187 8.74 -3.08 -26.99
N LYS A 188 9.74 -3.93 -26.99
CA LYS A 188 9.56 -5.39 -27.07
C LYS A 188 10.16 -6.08 -25.84
N VAL A 189 9.36 -6.87 -25.13
CA VAL A 189 9.86 -7.77 -24.10
C VAL A 189 10.49 -8.99 -24.80
N VAL A 190 11.81 -9.18 -24.64
CA VAL A 190 12.59 -10.22 -25.33
C VAL A 190 12.98 -11.37 -24.43
N ALA A 191 12.85 -11.22 -23.12
CA ALA A 191 13.04 -12.28 -22.13
C ALA A 191 12.04 -12.10 -20.99
N ASN A 192 11.59 -13.22 -20.39
CA ASN A 192 10.59 -13.21 -19.33
C ASN A 192 10.88 -14.34 -18.33
N GLU A 193 11.59 -14.01 -17.26
CA GLU A 193 12.03 -14.95 -16.25
C GLU A 193 11.36 -14.71 -14.89
N ARG A 194 11.30 -15.75 -14.04
CA ARG A 194 10.67 -15.69 -12.73
C ARG A 194 11.61 -16.16 -11.62
N TYR A 195 11.46 -15.57 -10.43
CA TYR A 195 12.14 -16.01 -9.22
C TYR A 195 11.24 -15.86 -7.98
N ASN A 196 11.54 -16.61 -6.92
CA ASN A 196 10.78 -16.54 -5.68
C ASN A 196 11.37 -15.47 -4.74
N ARG A 197 10.54 -14.91 -3.87
CA ARG A 197 10.98 -13.92 -2.86
C ARG A 197 12.06 -14.45 -1.93
N THR A 198 12.15 -15.76 -1.78
CA THR A 198 13.08 -16.47 -0.87
C THR A 198 14.25 -17.12 -1.59
N ASP A 199 14.38 -16.95 -2.91
CA ASP A 199 15.50 -17.52 -3.66
C ASP A 199 16.84 -16.92 -3.20
N ALA A 200 17.82 -17.79 -3.00
CA ALA A 200 19.18 -17.40 -2.66
C ALA A 200 20.06 -17.18 -3.91
N SER A 201 19.60 -17.60 -5.09
CA SER A 201 20.31 -17.43 -6.37
C SER A 201 19.31 -17.27 -7.52
N VAL A 202 19.62 -16.37 -8.43
CA VAL A 202 18.87 -16.10 -9.68
C VAL A 202 19.79 -16.15 -10.91
N THR A 203 20.93 -16.82 -10.78
CA THR A 203 21.95 -16.89 -11.84
C THR A 203 21.39 -17.43 -13.14
N GLY A 204 20.55 -18.47 -13.09
CA GLY A 204 19.92 -19.06 -14.29
C GLY A 204 19.03 -18.08 -15.04
N GLN A 205 18.17 -17.36 -14.29
CA GLN A 205 17.27 -16.35 -14.82
C GLN A 205 18.03 -15.19 -15.44
N VAL A 206 19.06 -14.69 -14.74
CA VAL A 206 19.92 -13.60 -15.22
C VAL A 206 20.65 -13.98 -16.52
N LEU A 207 21.25 -15.16 -16.60
CA LEU A 207 21.95 -15.62 -17.79
C LEU A 207 21.02 -15.78 -19.00
N LYS A 208 19.81 -16.31 -18.80
CA LYS A 208 18.80 -16.39 -19.87
C LYS A 208 18.36 -15.01 -20.33
N THR A 209 18.12 -14.08 -19.41
CA THR A 209 17.76 -12.69 -19.74
C THR A 209 18.88 -12.02 -20.52
N MET A 210 20.14 -12.13 -20.09
CA MET A 210 21.29 -11.55 -20.78
C MET A 210 21.50 -12.17 -22.18
N SER A 211 21.23 -13.47 -22.34
CA SER A 211 21.39 -14.14 -23.65
C SER A 211 20.42 -13.63 -24.71
N ALA A 212 19.31 -13.03 -24.33
CA ALA A 212 18.37 -12.36 -25.23
C ALA A 212 18.88 -10.94 -25.67
N ASN A 213 20.01 -10.49 -25.12
CA ASN A 213 20.65 -9.21 -25.41
C ASN A 213 19.69 -8.00 -25.37
N PRO A 214 18.94 -7.79 -24.27
CA PRO A 214 18.04 -6.64 -24.15
C PRO A 214 18.82 -5.34 -23.94
N ASP A 215 18.27 -4.21 -24.45
CA ASP A 215 18.82 -2.88 -24.19
C ASP A 215 18.80 -2.56 -22.68
N VAL A 216 17.72 -2.96 -22.01
CA VAL A 216 17.51 -2.73 -20.56
C VAL A 216 16.88 -3.96 -19.89
N VAL A 217 17.02 -4.07 -18.59
CA VAL A 217 16.33 -5.09 -17.79
C VAL A 217 15.38 -4.43 -16.79
N LEU A 218 14.11 -4.86 -16.76
CA LEU A 218 13.14 -4.52 -15.74
C LEU A 218 13.06 -5.65 -14.71
N ILE A 219 13.30 -5.32 -13.44
CA ILE A 219 13.13 -6.23 -12.31
C ILE A 219 11.80 -5.91 -11.63
N ALA A 220 10.85 -6.84 -11.73
CA ALA A 220 9.53 -6.73 -11.11
C ALA A 220 9.47 -7.48 -9.78
N GLY A 221 10.19 -6.93 -8.81
CA GLY A 221 10.23 -7.38 -7.42
C GLY A 221 9.79 -6.28 -6.46
N ALA A 222 9.81 -6.59 -5.17
CA ALA A 222 9.47 -5.65 -4.11
C ALA A 222 10.32 -5.91 -2.85
N GLY A 223 10.68 -4.84 -2.15
CA GLY A 223 11.52 -4.88 -0.98
C GLY A 223 12.93 -5.36 -1.26
N THR A 224 13.61 -5.80 -0.21
CA THR A 224 15.02 -6.22 -0.27
C THR A 224 15.29 -7.44 -1.18
N PRO A 225 14.36 -8.40 -1.38
CA PRO A 225 14.60 -9.50 -2.34
C PRO A 225 14.81 -9.05 -3.79
N SER A 226 14.37 -7.86 -4.16
CA SER A 226 14.55 -7.29 -5.51
C SER A 226 16.01 -6.88 -5.80
N ALA A 227 16.85 -6.76 -4.76
CA ALA A 227 18.27 -6.48 -4.92
C ALA A 227 19.06 -7.69 -5.48
N LEU A 228 18.56 -8.91 -5.30
CA LEU A 228 19.27 -10.13 -5.74
C LEU A 228 19.47 -10.20 -7.27
N PRO A 229 18.41 -10.00 -8.12
CA PRO A 229 18.62 -9.96 -9.57
C PRO A 229 19.52 -8.80 -10.02
N ALA A 230 19.36 -7.62 -9.42
CA ALA A 230 20.17 -6.43 -9.74
C ALA A 230 21.66 -6.68 -9.53
N ARG A 231 22.03 -7.15 -8.34
CA ARG A 231 23.42 -7.51 -8.00
C ARG A 231 23.95 -8.61 -8.92
N THR A 232 23.16 -9.66 -9.15
CA THR A 232 23.57 -10.76 -10.04
C THR A 232 23.81 -10.29 -11.47
N LEU A 233 22.98 -9.38 -12.02
CA LEU A 233 23.22 -8.76 -13.32
C LEU A 233 24.56 -8.03 -13.38
N LYS A 234 24.88 -7.19 -12.37
CA LYS A 234 26.16 -6.48 -12.28
C LYS A 234 27.36 -7.43 -12.14
N GLU A 235 27.25 -8.45 -11.26
CA GLU A 235 28.26 -9.48 -11.08
C GLU A 235 28.55 -10.27 -12.37
N ARG A 236 27.53 -10.50 -13.21
CA ARG A 236 27.67 -11.16 -14.52
C ARG A 236 28.06 -10.21 -15.64
N GLY A 237 28.34 -8.95 -15.33
CA GLY A 237 28.86 -7.97 -16.26
C GLY A 237 27.85 -7.33 -17.17
N TYR A 238 26.54 -7.36 -16.82
CA TYR A 238 25.52 -6.61 -17.56
C TYR A 238 25.83 -5.11 -17.55
N LYS A 239 25.79 -4.48 -18.72
CA LYS A 239 26.16 -3.05 -18.90
C LYS A 239 24.97 -2.14 -19.20
N GLY A 240 23.80 -2.73 -19.55
CA GLY A 240 22.59 -1.96 -19.81
C GLY A 240 22.00 -1.37 -18.52
N THR A 241 21.07 -0.46 -18.68
CA THR A 241 20.33 0.14 -17.57
C THR A 241 19.39 -0.89 -16.95
N ILE A 242 19.35 -0.91 -15.63
CA ILE A 242 18.43 -1.72 -14.85
C ILE A 242 17.29 -0.81 -14.37
N TYR A 243 16.08 -1.26 -14.58
CA TYR A 243 14.87 -0.61 -14.09
C TYR A 243 14.24 -1.49 -13.00
N GLN A 244 13.66 -0.85 -12.02
CA GLN A 244 12.92 -1.49 -10.95
C GLN A 244 11.44 -1.08 -10.99
N THR A 245 10.59 -1.78 -10.28
CA THR A 245 9.23 -1.31 -9.99
C THR A 245 9.22 -0.38 -8.79
N HIS A 246 8.11 0.34 -8.55
CA HIS A 246 7.91 1.11 -7.31
C HIS A 246 7.95 0.23 -6.03
N GLY A 247 7.93 -1.08 -6.17
CA GLY A 247 8.06 -2.04 -5.08
C GLY A 247 9.37 -1.97 -4.29
N VAL A 248 10.40 -1.26 -4.80
CA VAL A 248 11.69 -1.10 -4.12
C VAL A 248 11.90 0.29 -3.50
N ALA A 249 10.90 1.16 -3.55
CA ALA A 249 10.99 2.56 -3.12
C ALA A 249 11.11 2.71 -1.60
N ASN A 250 12.18 2.16 -0.99
CA ASN A 250 12.53 2.28 0.43
C ASN A 250 14.05 2.22 0.68
N ASN A 251 14.46 2.74 1.83
CA ASN A 251 15.88 2.83 2.19
C ASN A 251 16.52 1.47 2.50
N ASP A 252 15.76 0.47 2.90
CA ASP A 252 16.28 -0.89 3.11
C ASP A 252 16.74 -1.52 1.80
N PHE A 253 16.04 -1.24 0.69
CA PHE A 253 16.51 -1.66 -0.63
C PHE A 253 17.85 -1.00 -0.97
N LEU A 254 17.99 0.32 -0.79
CA LEU A 254 19.26 1.03 -1.01
C LEU A 254 20.40 0.43 -0.17
N ARG A 255 20.12 0.17 1.11
CA ARG A 255 21.10 -0.41 2.02
C ARG A 255 21.57 -1.82 1.61
N VAL A 256 20.63 -2.68 1.17
CA VAL A 256 20.93 -4.07 0.78
C VAL A 256 21.58 -4.15 -0.59
N CYS A 257 21.13 -3.35 -1.53
CA CYS A 257 21.66 -3.33 -2.89
C CYS A 257 23.00 -2.58 -2.98
N GLY A 258 23.16 -1.51 -2.19
CA GLY A 258 24.38 -0.73 -2.12
C GLY A 258 24.76 -0.12 -3.48
N LYS A 259 26.06 -0.10 -3.76
CA LYS A 259 26.60 0.46 -5.01
C LYS A 259 26.21 -0.31 -6.28
N ASP A 260 25.75 -1.55 -6.13
CA ASP A 260 25.37 -2.37 -7.29
C ASP A 260 24.08 -1.88 -7.96
N CYS A 261 23.26 -1.08 -7.24
CA CYS A 261 22.06 -0.45 -7.77
C CYS A 261 22.26 1.01 -8.20
N GLU A 262 23.49 1.52 -8.22
CA GLU A 262 23.75 2.87 -8.71
C GLU A 262 23.35 3.02 -10.17
N GLY A 263 22.60 4.09 -10.49
CA GLY A 263 22.04 4.37 -11.81
C GLY A 263 20.77 3.58 -12.15
N GLU A 264 20.20 2.82 -11.20
CA GLU A 264 18.89 2.19 -11.43
C GLU A 264 17.75 3.21 -11.40
N LEU A 265 16.78 3.00 -12.25
CA LEU A 265 15.61 3.86 -12.43
C LEU A 265 14.33 3.13 -12.02
N LEU A 266 13.37 3.88 -11.45
CA LEU A 266 12.06 3.32 -11.11
C LEU A 266 10.97 4.39 -11.11
N PRO A 267 9.71 4.01 -11.35
CA PRO A 267 8.58 4.88 -11.07
C PRO A 267 8.34 4.89 -9.56
N ALA A 268 7.99 6.01 -8.98
CA ALA A 268 7.75 6.12 -7.55
C ALA A 268 6.60 7.08 -7.23
N GLY A 269 6.07 7.01 -6.02
CA GLY A 269 5.19 8.05 -5.50
C GLY A 269 5.98 9.32 -5.18
N PRO A 270 5.41 10.53 -5.37
CA PRO A 270 6.07 11.80 -5.08
C PRO A 270 6.66 11.93 -3.68
N ILE A 271 6.07 11.25 -2.69
CA ILE A 271 6.56 11.21 -1.29
C ILE A 271 8.04 10.83 -1.17
N LEU A 272 8.55 9.97 -2.05
CA LEU A 272 9.93 9.49 -2.00
C LEU A 272 10.95 10.62 -2.20
N VAL A 273 10.55 11.65 -2.92
CA VAL A 273 11.36 12.82 -3.29
C VAL A 273 10.65 14.14 -2.98
N ALA A 274 9.86 14.17 -1.89
CA ALA A 274 9.02 15.31 -1.52
C ALA A 274 9.77 16.66 -1.53
N ASP A 275 11.01 16.67 -1.00
CA ASP A 275 11.85 17.88 -0.94
C ASP A 275 12.33 18.36 -2.31
N GLN A 276 12.29 17.49 -3.34
CA GLN A 276 12.74 17.81 -4.69
C GLN A 276 11.58 18.21 -5.61
N LEU A 277 10.33 18.09 -5.14
CA LEU A 277 9.16 18.50 -5.91
C LEU A 277 9.11 20.04 -6.03
N PRO A 278 8.70 20.58 -7.21
CA PRO A 278 8.46 22.00 -7.34
C PRO A 278 7.32 22.47 -6.43
N ASP A 279 7.34 23.72 -5.97
CA ASP A 279 6.31 24.28 -5.08
C ASP A 279 4.90 24.26 -5.69
N SER A 280 4.81 24.25 -7.01
CA SER A 280 3.55 24.10 -7.74
C SER A 280 2.98 22.68 -7.75
N ASN A 281 3.72 21.68 -7.25
CA ASN A 281 3.24 20.32 -7.23
C ASN A 281 2.09 20.16 -6.22
N PRO A 282 0.90 19.70 -6.63
CA PRO A 282 -0.30 19.71 -5.79
C PRO A 282 -0.24 18.75 -4.59
N VAL A 283 0.72 17.81 -4.58
CA VAL A 283 0.88 16.86 -3.47
C VAL A 283 2.12 17.14 -2.60
N LYS A 284 2.90 18.17 -2.91
CA LYS A 284 4.11 18.50 -2.13
C LYS A 284 3.79 18.69 -0.65
N GLN A 285 2.81 19.52 -0.33
CA GLN A 285 2.44 19.83 1.05
C GLN A 285 2.00 18.58 1.84
N SER A 286 1.17 17.72 1.25
CA SER A 286 0.70 16.48 1.90
C SER A 286 1.84 15.46 2.04
N SER A 287 2.74 15.38 1.06
CA SER A 287 3.95 14.56 1.12
C SER A 287 4.88 15.00 2.27
N GLU A 288 5.16 16.29 2.37
CA GLU A 288 6.00 16.86 3.43
C GLU A 288 5.37 16.72 4.82
N ALA A 289 4.05 16.83 4.94
CA ALA A 289 3.34 16.63 6.20
C ALA A 289 3.56 15.20 6.74
N TYR A 290 3.38 14.17 5.90
CA TYR A 290 3.67 12.80 6.30
C TYR A 290 5.16 12.62 6.61
N LYS A 291 6.06 13.06 5.73
CA LYS A 291 7.50 12.96 5.93
C LYS A 291 7.90 13.54 7.28
N SER A 292 7.45 14.75 7.58
CA SER A 292 7.74 15.44 8.85
C SER A 292 7.22 14.65 10.06
N ALA A 293 5.99 14.12 10.00
CA ALA A 293 5.42 13.34 11.09
C ALA A 293 6.21 12.03 11.31
N TYR A 294 6.59 11.33 10.24
CA TYR A 294 7.31 10.07 10.31
C TYR A 294 8.76 10.27 10.80
N GLU A 295 9.48 11.23 10.22
CA GLU A 295 10.88 11.49 10.59
C GLU A 295 11.03 12.06 12.01
N LYS A 296 10.04 12.81 12.49
CA LYS A 296 9.99 13.22 13.90
C LYS A 296 9.95 12.04 14.86
N ALA A 297 9.27 10.95 14.49
CA ALA A 297 9.12 9.77 15.33
C ALA A 297 10.28 8.78 15.18
N TYR A 298 10.81 8.64 13.95
CA TYR A 298 11.71 7.53 13.59
C TYR A 298 13.07 7.98 13.05
N GLY A 299 13.34 9.30 13.02
CA GLY A 299 14.62 9.90 12.61
C GLY A 299 14.62 10.40 11.17
N VAL A 300 15.46 11.41 10.93
CA VAL A 300 15.62 12.04 9.63
C VAL A 300 16.12 11.04 8.59
N GLY A 301 15.53 11.04 7.39
CA GLY A 301 15.85 10.15 6.30
C GLY A 301 15.25 8.75 6.42
N SER A 302 14.38 8.50 7.44
CA SER A 302 13.73 7.20 7.63
C SER A 302 12.46 6.99 6.82
N VAL A 303 11.92 8.05 6.20
CA VAL A 303 10.66 7.97 5.45
C VAL A 303 10.70 6.91 4.35
N SER A 304 9.58 6.23 4.18
CA SER A 304 9.40 5.19 3.18
C SER A 304 8.06 5.37 2.46
N THR A 305 8.03 5.10 1.17
CA THR A 305 6.78 5.08 0.38
C THR A 305 5.74 4.13 1.01
N PHE A 306 6.18 3.01 1.58
CA PHE A 306 5.29 2.02 2.19
C PHE A 306 4.60 2.55 3.44
N GLY A 307 5.31 3.26 4.31
CA GLY A 307 4.65 3.98 5.40
C GLY A 307 3.64 5.01 4.88
N GLY A 308 3.94 5.70 3.78
CA GLY A 308 2.99 6.59 3.10
C GLY A 308 1.70 5.88 2.67
N HIS A 309 1.75 4.58 2.30
CA HIS A 309 0.53 3.81 1.98
C HIS A 309 -0.39 3.69 3.21
N ALA A 310 0.17 3.42 4.38
CA ALA A 310 -0.58 3.32 5.62
C ALA A 310 -1.10 4.70 6.09
N TRP A 311 -0.32 5.77 5.89
CA TRP A 311 -0.76 7.13 6.17
C TRP A 311 -1.99 7.50 5.34
N ASP A 312 -1.93 7.27 4.03
CA ASP A 312 -3.03 7.57 3.12
C ASP A 312 -4.29 6.74 3.43
N ALA A 313 -4.14 5.49 3.90
CA ALA A 313 -5.27 4.71 4.42
C ALA A 313 -5.91 5.39 5.65
N GLY A 314 -5.09 5.97 6.53
CA GLY A 314 -5.56 6.78 7.65
C GLY A 314 -6.32 8.04 7.21
N GLU A 315 -5.83 8.76 6.20
CA GLU A 315 -6.50 9.93 5.62
C GLU A 315 -7.86 9.54 4.97
N MET A 316 -7.90 8.42 4.24
CA MET A 316 -9.16 7.88 3.70
C MET A 316 -10.18 7.62 4.81
N LEU A 317 -9.76 6.98 5.91
CA LEU A 317 -10.63 6.69 7.06
C LEU A 317 -11.08 7.99 7.76
N GLN A 318 -10.18 8.95 7.95
CA GLN A 318 -10.55 10.26 8.52
C GLN A 318 -11.62 10.98 7.68
N ARG A 319 -11.58 10.81 6.36
CA ARG A 319 -12.57 11.37 5.45
C ARG A 319 -13.89 10.61 5.46
N ALA A 320 -13.84 9.28 5.54
CA ALA A 320 -15.03 8.41 5.36
C ALA A 320 -15.80 8.14 6.67
N ILE A 321 -15.12 8.01 7.82
CA ILE A 321 -15.76 7.70 9.11
C ILE A 321 -16.83 8.75 9.50
N PRO A 322 -16.61 10.09 9.39
CA PRO A 322 -17.65 11.06 9.71
C PRO A 322 -18.94 10.87 8.91
N GLU A 323 -18.82 10.47 7.64
CA GLU A 323 -19.98 10.21 6.78
C GLU A 323 -20.70 8.90 7.16
N ALA A 324 -19.95 7.87 7.52
CA ALA A 324 -20.48 6.61 7.99
C ALA A 324 -21.26 6.74 9.32
N LEU A 325 -20.75 7.57 10.24
CA LEU A 325 -21.38 7.85 11.54
C LEU A 325 -22.77 8.51 11.42
N LYS A 326 -23.08 9.16 10.28
CA LYS A 326 -24.39 9.70 10.01
C LYS A 326 -25.45 8.63 9.70
N LYS A 327 -25.00 7.41 9.34
CA LYS A 327 -25.88 6.34 8.84
C LYS A 327 -25.85 5.07 9.70
N GLY A 328 -24.86 4.89 10.56
CA GLY A 328 -24.72 3.71 11.41
C GLY A 328 -23.83 3.96 12.62
N GLN A 329 -23.90 3.03 13.60
CA GLN A 329 -23.02 3.04 14.77
C GLN A 329 -21.87 2.05 14.54
N PRO A 330 -20.63 2.37 14.99
CA PRO A 330 -19.52 1.42 14.97
C PRO A 330 -19.90 0.04 15.52
N GLY A 331 -19.34 -1.02 14.93
CA GLY A 331 -19.67 -2.41 15.26
C GLY A 331 -20.88 -2.97 14.51
N THR A 332 -21.62 -2.17 13.72
CA THR A 332 -22.80 -2.63 12.98
C THR A 332 -22.54 -2.81 11.48
N GLU A 333 -23.27 -3.73 10.83
CA GLU A 333 -23.21 -3.87 9.36
C GLU A 333 -23.59 -2.55 8.67
N ALA A 334 -24.59 -1.83 9.18
CA ALA A 334 -25.01 -0.54 8.62
C ALA A 334 -23.84 0.47 8.59
N PHE A 335 -23.02 0.51 9.63
CA PHE A 335 -21.84 1.36 9.67
C PHE A 335 -20.80 0.92 8.62
N ARG A 336 -20.50 -0.39 8.52
CA ARG A 336 -19.52 -0.92 7.53
C ARG A 336 -19.95 -0.66 6.09
N VAL A 337 -21.24 -0.83 5.78
CA VAL A 337 -21.82 -0.48 4.47
C VAL A 337 -21.67 1.01 4.19
N ALA A 338 -22.02 1.87 5.15
CA ALA A 338 -21.90 3.32 5.01
C ALA A 338 -20.45 3.76 4.86
N LEU A 339 -19.51 3.09 5.57
CA LEU A 339 -18.08 3.36 5.46
C LEU A 339 -17.54 2.98 4.06
N ARG A 340 -17.92 1.80 3.54
CA ARG A 340 -17.62 1.41 2.16
C ARG A 340 -18.13 2.45 1.16
N ASP A 341 -19.38 2.89 1.29
CA ASP A 341 -19.99 3.84 0.37
C ASP A 341 -19.27 5.21 0.45
N ALA A 342 -18.87 5.63 1.64
CA ALA A 342 -18.11 6.86 1.83
C ALA A 342 -16.71 6.76 1.21
N LEU A 343 -16.01 5.62 1.37
CA LEU A 343 -14.73 5.36 0.73
C LEU A 343 -14.82 5.36 -0.80
N ALA A 344 -15.91 4.85 -1.39
CA ALA A 344 -16.17 4.85 -2.84
C ALA A 344 -16.54 6.24 -3.40
N ASN A 345 -16.71 7.26 -2.56
CA ASN A 345 -17.14 8.61 -2.96
C ASN A 345 -16.16 9.71 -2.51
N ILE A 346 -14.92 9.39 -2.23
CA ILE A 346 -13.87 10.37 -1.92
C ILE A 346 -13.59 11.22 -3.17
N LYS A 347 -13.52 12.55 -2.99
CA LYS A 347 -13.22 13.50 -4.07
C LYS A 347 -12.14 14.48 -3.62
N GLU A 348 -11.20 14.74 -4.54
CA GLU A 348 -10.08 15.69 -4.40
C GLU A 348 -9.37 15.60 -3.03
N LEU A 349 -9.15 14.36 -2.54
CA LEU A 349 -8.44 14.15 -1.28
C LEU A 349 -6.93 14.19 -1.55
N PRO A 350 -6.21 15.21 -1.05
CA PRO A 350 -4.76 15.23 -1.14
C PRO A 350 -4.18 14.20 -0.18
N LEU A 351 -3.43 13.26 -0.73
CA LEU A 351 -2.70 12.22 -0.04
C LEU A 351 -1.20 12.47 -0.14
N ALA A 352 -0.41 11.75 0.65
CA ALA A 352 1.06 11.87 0.58
C ALA A 352 1.63 11.47 -0.81
N ARG A 353 0.84 10.81 -1.67
CA ARG A 353 1.30 10.31 -2.96
C ARG A 353 0.50 10.76 -4.17
N GLY A 354 -0.60 11.45 -4.02
CA GLY A 354 -1.46 11.84 -5.11
C GLY A 354 -2.72 12.52 -4.64
N ILE A 355 -3.58 12.88 -5.59
CA ILE A 355 -4.92 13.36 -5.31
C ILE A 355 -5.90 12.22 -5.61
N MET A 356 -6.67 11.80 -4.61
CA MET A 356 -7.56 10.65 -4.74
C MET A 356 -8.99 11.07 -5.11
N ASN A 357 -9.52 10.38 -6.12
CA ASN A 357 -10.88 10.54 -6.63
C ASN A 357 -11.53 9.17 -6.86
N THR A 358 -12.04 8.54 -5.80
CA THR A 358 -12.69 7.23 -5.93
C THR A 358 -14.08 7.32 -6.57
N THR A 359 -14.47 6.23 -7.20
CA THR A 359 -15.81 6.03 -7.78
C THR A 359 -16.32 4.63 -7.48
N ALA A 360 -17.57 4.33 -7.81
CA ALA A 360 -18.16 3.00 -7.65
C ALA A 360 -17.42 1.90 -8.46
N THR A 361 -16.63 2.28 -9.46
CA THR A 361 -15.88 1.34 -10.32
C THR A 361 -14.36 1.52 -10.27
N ASP A 362 -13.87 2.58 -9.63
CA ASP A 362 -12.45 2.83 -9.39
C ASP A 362 -12.22 3.12 -7.90
N HIS A 363 -11.76 2.13 -7.17
CA HIS A 363 -11.45 2.19 -5.74
C HIS A 363 -9.99 2.56 -5.44
N ASN A 364 -9.23 3.02 -6.45
CA ASN A 364 -7.91 3.63 -6.28
C ASN A 364 -7.97 5.15 -6.51
N GLY A 365 -8.56 5.58 -7.63
CA GLY A 365 -8.82 6.99 -7.95
C GLY A 365 -7.57 7.87 -8.05
N LEU A 366 -6.39 7.31 -8.27
CA LEU A 366 -5.13 8.02 -8.49
C LEU A 366 -4.86 8.22 -9.97
N ASP A 367 -4.28 9.36 -10.33
CA ASP A 367 -3.92 9.73 -11.71
C ASP A 367 -2.41 10.03 -11.85
N ASN A 368 -2.00 10.61 -12.98
CA ASN A 368 -0.60 10.92 -13.29
C ASN A 368 0.08 11.85 -12.26
N ARG A 369 -0.66 12.57 -11.43
CA ARG A 369 -0.11 13.38 -10.34
C ARG A 369 0.48 12.52 -9.22
N ALA A 370 0.18 11.23 -9.20
CA ALA A 370 0.63 10.28 -8.18
C ALA A 370 1.94 9.56 -8.54
N ARG A 371 2.63 9.95 -9.62
CA ARG A 371 3.84 9.27 -10.07
C ARG A 371 4.95 10.24 -10.46
N VAL A 372 6.18 9.81 -10.27
CA VAL A 372 7.42 10.44 -10.74
C VAL A 372 8.39 9.33 -11.14
N ILE A 373 9.40 9.66 -11.96
CA ILE A 373 10.55 8.77 -12.20
C ILE A 373 11.69 9.23 -11.30
N VAL A 374 12.35 8.26 -10.65
CA VAL A 374 13.54 8.52 -9.83
C VAL A 374 14.69 7.61 -10.26
N GLU A 375 15.90 8.09 -10.00
CA GLU A 375 17.16 7.38 -10.20
C GLU A 375 17.88 7.23 -8.87
N ILE A 376 18.63 6.16 -8.68
CA ILE A 376 19.55 5.99 -7.57
C ILE A 376 20.87 6.67 -7.92
N VAL A 377 21.20 7.76 -7.23
CA VAL A 377 22.44 8.54 -7.42
C VAL A 377 23.10 8.74 -6.06
N ASP A 378 24.36 8.33 -5.94
CA ASP A 378 25.12 8.38 -4.68
C ASP A 378 24.36 7.72 -3.51
N GLY A 379 23.68 6.59 -3.80
CA GLY A 379 22.88 5.83 -2.84
C GLY A 379 21.64 6.57 -2.34
N LYS A 380 21.11 7.55 -3.08
CA LYS A 380 19.93 8.35 -2.77
C LYS A 380 18.95 8.41 -3.94
N TRP A 381 17.72 8.67 -3.61
CA TRP A 381 16.67 8.90 -4.61
C TRP A 381 16.79 10.29 -5.21
N LYS A 382 16.88 10.37 -6.52
CA LYS A 382 16.97 11.63 -7.29
C LYS A 382 15.83 11.69 -8.29
N LEU A 383 15.03 12.77 -8.19
CA LEU A 383 13.95 13.05 -9.14
C LEU A 383 14.51 13.22 -10.55
N GLN A 384 13.89 12.57 -11.52
CA GLN A 384 14.19 12.72 -12.94
C GLN A 384 13.13 13.59 -13.61
N ASN A 385 13.54 14.34 -14.62
CA ASN A 385 12.62 15.09 -15.48
C ASN A 385 11.97 14.11 -16.48
N GLU A 386 10.64 14.10 -16.55
CA GLU A 386 9.85 13.29 -17.51
C GLU A 386 9.78 13.94 -18.90
#